data_0b3d5465615384aff784be6731f7bbc9
#
_entry.id   0b3d5465615384aff784be6731f7bbc9
#
_cell.length_a   1.000
_cell.length_b   1.000
_cell.length_c   1.000
_cell.angle_alpha   90.00
_cell.angle_beta   90.00
_cell.angle_gamma   90.00
#
_symmetry.space_group_name_H-M   'P 1'
#
loop_
_entity.id
_entity.type
_entity.pdbx_description
1 polymer ?
#
loop_
_entity_poly.entity_id
_entity_poly.type
_entity_poly.pdbx_seq_one_letter_code
_entity_poly.pdbx_strand_id
1 'polypeptide(L)'
;MNFEKGVAKFERICLGSFAFWDCKNLKKATIEKGVKNISAGMFCATALKNITIPGSVTKIGEDAFSYCQNLKKATLHEGVKKISKDAFSNTALEEITIPSTVTELGKNAFRWESTEKSSLKKVVIRSKNIKKWGTMVFGATRDDLVIYVPQSKKAEYEKILRSTNGLDFHAKIVGKNW
;
A
#
# COMPACT_ATOMS: atom_id res chain seq x y z
N MET A 1 16.05 5.86 21.21
CA MET A 1 15.35 4.85 20.41
C MET A 1 15.83 3.48 20.85
N ASN A 2 15.01 2.70 21.54
CA ASN A 2 15.41 1.36 21.96
C ASN A 2 14.98 0.35 20.89
N PHE A 3 15.94 -0.26 20.23
CA PHE A 3 15.73 -1.39 19.33
C PHE A 3 15.98 -2.70 20.09
N GLU A 4 15.05 -3.10 20.92
CA GLU A 4 15.12 -4.44 21.49
C GLU A 4 14.51 -5.44 20.52
N LYS A 5 15.34 -6.41 20.08
CA LYS A 5 14.92 -7.60 19.31
C LYS A 5 14.18 -7.31 17.98
N GLY A 6 14.55 -6.26 17.24
CA GLY A 6 13.96 -5.98 15.92
C GLY A 6 12.52 -5.44 15.96
N VAL A 7 12.15 -4.79 17.06
CA VAL A 7 10.83 -4.15 17.26
C VAL A 7 11.01 -2.64 17.37
N ALA A 8 10.25 -1.87 16.58
CA ALA A 8 10.19 -0.42 16.71
C ALA A 8 8.79 0.02 17.10
N LYS A 9 8.69 0.83 18.16
CA LYS A 9 7.45 1.45 18.62
C LYS A 9 7.53 2.96 18.45
N PHE A 10 6.48 3.57 17.88
CA PHE A 10 6.45 5.00 17.57
C PHE A 10 5.28 5.66 18.28
N GLU A 11 5.61 6.60 19.15
CA GLU A 11 4.67 7.53 19.77
C GLU A 11 4.85 8.90 19.12
N ARG A 12 3.78 9.57 18.74
CA ARG A 12 3.63 11.00 18.33
C ARG A 12 4.84 11.73 17.69
N ILE A 13 5.95 11.08 17.44
CA ILE A 13 7.18 11.70 16.92
C ILE A 13 7.11 11.68 15.39
N CYS A 14 7.25 12.84 14.77
CA CYS A 14 7.54 12.95 13.34
C CYS A 14 8.96 12.43 13.12
N LEU A 15 9.12 11.13 12.91
CA LEU A 15 10.38 10.61 12.43
C LEU A 15 10.58 11.10 11.01
N GLY A 16 11.78 11.59 10.74
CA GLY A 16 12.17 12.09 9.42
C GLY A 16 12.05 11.03 8.32
N SER A 17 12.17 11.48 7.08
CA SER A 17 12.24 10.58 5.94
C SER A 17 13.41 9.61 6.11
N PHE A 18 13.22 8.37 5.63
CA PHE A 18 14.24 7.30 5.63
C PHE A 18 14.71 6.85 7.02
N ALA A 19 13.96 7.13 8.10
CA ALA A 19 14.39 6.86 9.48
C ALA A 19 14.79 5.39 9.74
N PHE A 20 14.21 4.43 9.04
CA PHE A 20 14.50 2.98 9.13
C PHE A 20 14.86 2.37 7.78
N TRP A 21 15.28 3.20 6.83
CA TRP A 21 15.70 2.70 5.53
C TRP A 21 16.77 1.63 5.68
N ASP A 22 16.60 0.53 4.93
CA ASP A 22 17.50 -0.64 4.89
C ASP A 22 17.76 -1.32 6.26
N CYS A 23 16.88 -1.10 7.24
CA CYS A 23 16.96 -1.81 8.52
C CYS A 23 16.51 -3.27 8.35
N LYS A 24 17.37 -4.11 7.78
CA LYS A 24 17.09 -5.52 7.44
C LYS A 24 16.74 -6.41 8.65
N ASN A 25 17.03 -5.96 9.86
CA ASN A 25 16.67 -6.65 11.09
C ASN A 25 15.34 -6.16 11.71
N LEU A 26 14.72 -5.12 11.16
CA LEU A 26 13.44 -4.60 11.65
C LEU A 26 12.29 -5.48 11.18
N LYS A 27 11.83 -6.40 12.03
CA LYS A 27 10.78 -7.39 11.73
C LYS A 27 9.38 -6.96 12.17
N LYS A 28 9.29 -5.99 13.09
CA LYS A 28 8.02 -5.51 13.65
C LYS A 28 8.09 -4.01 13.93
N ALA A 29 7.03 -3.28 13.60
CA ALA A 29 6.86 -1.88 13.94
C ALA A 29 5.42 -1.66 14.41
N THR A 30 5.23 -0.80 15.41
CA THR A 30 3.92 -0.38 15.89
C THR A 30 3.77 1.12 15.66
N ILE A 31 2.72 1.51 14.96
CA ILE A 31 2.37 2.91 14.70
C ILE A 31 1.25 3.26 15.68
N GLU A 32 1.57 4.11 16.65
CA GLU A 32 0.62 4.51 17.70
C GLU A 32 -0.47 5.44 17.17
N LYS A 33 -1.60 5.43 17.89
CA LYS A 33 -2.68 6.40 17.65
C LYS A 33 -2.15 7.82 17.85
N GLY A 34 -2.47 8.72 16.91
CA GLY A 34 -1.99 10.11 16.92
C GLY A 34 -0.93 10.43 15.86
N VAL A 35 -0.21 9.42 15.33
CA VAL A 35 0.64 9.61 14.15
C VAL A 35 -0.24 10.03 12.97
N LYS A 36 0.10 11.17 12.33
CA LYS A 36 -0.68 11.74 11.22
C LYS A 36 -0.17 11.33 9.85
N ASN A 37 1.13 11.13 9.72
CA ASN A 37 1.76 10.78 8.45
C ASN A 37 2.87 9.76 8.67
N ILE A 38 3.04 8.86 7.71
CA ILE A 38 4.24 8.05 7.57
C ILE A 38 5.14 8.77 6.57
N SER A 39 6.36 9.10 7.00
CA SER A 39 7.31 9.88 6.19
C SER A 39 7.81 9.07 4.99
N ALA A 40 8.38 9.79 4.01
CA ALA A 40 8.95 9.16 2.81
C ALA A 40 10.09 8.17 3.19
N GLY A 41 10.10 7.00 2.55
CA GLY A 41 11.10 5.95 2.73
C GLY A 41 11.25 5.42 4.15
N MET A 42 10.33 5.75 5.07
CA MET A 42 10.52 5.49 6.50
C MET A 42 10.85 4.03 6.81
N PHE A 43 10.22 3.08 6.15
CA PHE A 43 10.43 1.64 6.34
C PHE A 43 10.91 0.95 5.07
N CYS A 44 11.44 1.70 4.11
CA CYS A 44 11.92 1.13 2.86
C CYS A 44 12.99 0.07 3.10
N ALA A 45 12.90 -1.05 2.40
CA ALA A 45 13.84 -2.18 2.46
C ALA A 45 14.01 -2.79 3.87
N THR A 46 12.97 -2.76 4.70
CA THR A 46 12.97 -3.44 6.01
C THR A 46 12.50 -4.89 5.92
N ALA A 47 12.73 -5.66 6.99
CA ALA A 47 12.26 -7.05 7.11
C ALA A 47 10.85 -7.16 7.76
N LEU A 48 10.03 -6.09 7.73
CA LEU A 48 8.68 -6.11 8.27
C LEU A 48 7.84 -7.23 7.63
N LYS A 49 7.15 -8.00 8.46
CA LYS A 49 6.25 -9.08 8.00
C LYS A 49 4.79 -8.63 7.89
N ASN A 50 4.39 -7.73 8.76
CA ASN A 50 3.06 -7.13 8.78
C ASN A 50 3.12 -5.72 9.35
N ILE A 51 2.13 -4.90 9.00
CA ILE A 51 1.97 -3.55 9.52
C ILE A 51 0.49 -3.20 9.64
N THR A 52 0.15 -2.47 10.71
CA THR A 52 -1.17 -1.85 10.87
C THR A 52 -1.02 -0.34 10.85
N ILE A 53 -1.74 0.31 9.95
CA ILE A 53 -1.78 1.75 9.78
C ILE A 53 -3.06 2.25 10.46
N PRO A 54 -2.95 2.93 11.62
CA PRO A 54 -4.13 3.41 12.35
C PRO A 54 -4.86 4.53 11.61
N GLY A 55 -6.15 4.71 11.88
CA GLY A 55 -6.98 5.71 11.24
C GLY A 55 -6.60 7.18 11.52
N SER A 56 -5.68 7.42 12.44
CA SER A 56 -5.07 8.74 12.64
C SER A 56 -4.13 9.14 11.50
N VAL A 57 -3.56 8.15 10.78
CA VAL A 57 -2.66 8.38 9.64
C VAL A 57 -3.49 8.78 8.43
N THR A 58 -3.22 9.97 7.90
CA THR A 58 -3.90 10.49 6.70
C THR A 58 -3.09 10.29 5.42
N LYS A 59 -1.76 10.20 5.53
CA LYS A 59 -0.86 10.05 4.38
C LYS A 59 0.20 8.98 4.65
N ILE A 60 0.34 8.07 3.69
CA ILE A 60 1.47 7.16 3.57
C ILE A 60 2.42 7.77 2.55
N GLY A 61 3.65 8.08 2.98
CA GLY A 61 4.66 8.79 2.21
C GLY A 61 5.17 8.01 1.00
N GLU A 62 5.92 8.69 0.15
CA GLU A 62 6.60 8.09 -1.00
C GLU A 62 7.60 7.04 -0.52
N ASP A 63 7.68 5.88 -1.18
CA ASP A 63 8.54 4.75 -0.84
C ASP A 63 8.42 4.23 0.61
N ALA A 64 7.37 4.59 1.35
CA ALA A 64 7.31 4.35 2.79
C ALA A 64 7.56 2.88 3.20
N PHE A 65 7.11 1.92 2.39
CA PHE A 65 7.28 0.47 2.58
C PHE A 65 7.84 -0.20 1.32
N SER A 66 8.43 0.58 0.43
CA SER A 66 9.02 0.06 -0.81
C SER A 66 10.10 -0.98 -0.48
N TYR A 67 10.21 -2.03 -1.30
CA TYR A 67 11.16 -3.13 -1.11
C TYR A 67 11.06 -3.88 0.24
N CYS A 68 9.94 -3.79 0.96
CA CYS A 68 9.67 -4.65 2.11
C CYS A 68 9.28 -6.06 1.64
N GLN A 69 10.24 -6.83 1.15
CA GLN A 69 10.02 -8.14 0.50
C GLN A 69 9.49 -9.23 1.44
N ASN A 70 9.40 -8.98 2.74
CA ASN A 70 8.78 -9.87 3.71
C ASN A 70 7.38 -9.42 4.14
N LEU A 71 6.90 -8.25 3.68
CA LEU A 71 5.64 -7.65 4.09
C LEU A 71 4.46 -8.34 3.39
N LYS A 72 3.88 -9.33 4.05
CA LYS A 72 2.75 -10.11 3.54
C LYS A 72 1.39 -9.51 3.85
N LYS A 73 1.28 -8.68 4.88
CA LYS A 73 0.02 -8.09 5.32
C LYS A 73 0.18 -6.63 5.72
N ALA A 74 -0.62 -5.76 5.12
CA ALA A 74 -0.79 -4.37 5.54
C ALA A 74 -2.28 -4.12 5.81
N THR A 75 -2.60 -3.70 7.04
CA THR A 75 -3.97 -3.32 7.42
C THR A 75 -4.06 -1.80 7.44
N LEU A 76 -4.88 -1.24 6.55
CA LEU A 76 -5.13 0.20 6.47
C LEU A 76 -6.49 0.48 7.09
N HIS A 77 -6.52 1.28 8.17
CA HIS A 77 -7.78 1.70 8.77
C HIS A 77 -8.38 2.90 8.04
N GLU A 78 -9.69 3.10 8.22
CA GLU A 78 -10.38 4.30 7.74
C GLU A 78 -9.71 5.56 8.34
N GLY A 79 -9.53 6.59 7.51
CA GLY A 79 -8.77 7.80 7.83
C GLY A 79 -7.59 8.04 6.87
N VAL A 80 -7.02 6.98 6.29
CA VAL A 80 -6.00 7.11 5.24
C VAL A 80 -6.65 7.74 4.01
N LYS A 81 -6.10 8.89 3.57
CA LYS A 81 -6.59 9.66 2.41
C LYS A 81 -5.67 9.52 1.20
N LYS A 82 -4.37 9.38 1.43
CA LYS A 82 -3.36 9.33 0.36
C LYS A 82 -2.38 8.19 0.57
N ILE A 83 -2.21 7.38 -0.46
CA ILE A 83 -1.13 6.42 -0.61
C ILE A 83 -0.23 6.97 -1.71
N SER A 84 0.99 7.39 -1.36
CA SER A 84 1.87 8.11 -2.27
C SER A 84 2.57 7.18 -3.27
N LYS A 85 3.39 7.78 -4.13
CA LYS A 85 4.19 7.07 -5.15
C LYS A 85 5.04 5.99 -4.49
N ASP A 86 5.11 4.82 -5.10
CA ASP A 86 5.92 3.66 -4.71
C ASP A 86 5.72 3.18 -3.26
N ALA A 87 4.66 3.62 -2.56
CA ALA A 87 4.49 3.42 -1.11
C ALA A 87 4.55 1.96 -0.66
N PHE A 88 4.09 1.02 -1.47
CA PHE A 88 4.14 -0.43 -1.24
C PHE A 88 4.68 -1.18 -2.46
N SER A 89 5.52 -0.53 -3.27
CA SER A 89 6.13 -1.21 -4.42
C SER A 89 7.09 -2.30 -3.94
N ASN A 90 7.19 -3.39 -4.69
CA ASN A 90 8.08 -4.52 -4.40
C ASN A 90 7.91 -5.10 -2.98
N THR A 91 6.66 -5.22 -2.52
CA THR A 91 6.29 -5.89 -1.27
C THR A 91 5.74 -7.28 -1.53
N ALA A 92 5.83 -8.17 -0.55
CA ALA A 92 5.24 -9.52 -0.62
C ALA A 92 3.74 -9.56 -0.26
N LEU A 93 3.00 -8.44 -0.38
CA LEU A 93 1.58 -8.40 -0.07
C LEU A 93 0.80 -9.41 -0.91
N GLU A 94 -0.01 -10.23 -0.24
CA GLU A 94 -0.88 -11.21 -0.89
C GLU A 94 -2.27 -10.62 -1.16
N GLU A 95 -2.72 -9.74 -0.25
CA GLU A 95 -3.95 -8.98 -0.41
C GLU A 95 -3.84 -7.58 0.20
N ILE A 96 -4.64 -6.65 -0.30
CA ILE A 96 -4.77 -5.30 0.27
C ILE A 96 -6.21 -4.79 0.16
N THR A 97 -6.67 -4.15 1.23
CA THR A 97 -7.91 -3.39 1.23
C THR A 97 -7.59 -1.89 1.26
N ILE A 98 -8.05 -1.18 0.25
CA ILE A 98 -7.98 0.28 0.16
C ILE A 98 -9.23 0.86 0.84
N PRO A 99 -9.09 1.59 1.97
CA PRO A 99 -10.19 2.15 2.73
C PRO A 99 -11.10 3.09 1.93
N SER A 100 -12.32 3.27 2.40
CA SER A 100 -13.31 4.15 1.74
C SER A 100 -12.88 5.63 1.76
N THR A 101 -12.03 6.01 2.69
CA THR A 101 -11.49 7.37 2.87
C THR A 101 -10.38 7.75 1.89
N VAL A 102 -9.82 6.79 1.13
CA VAL A 102 -8.73 7.05 0.19
C VAL A 102 -9.23 7.83 -1.01
N THR A 103 -8.57 8.94 -1.31
CA THR A 103 -8.86 9.83 -2.43
C THR A 103 -7.72 9.93 -3.44
N GLU A 104 -6.52 9.47 -3.07
CA GLU A 104 -5.35 9.52 -3.95
C GLU A 104 -4.54 8.22 -3.87
N LEU A 105 -4.27 7.63 -5.04
CA LEU A 105 -3.33 6.52 -5.22
C LEU A 105 -2.18 7.00 -6.13
N GLY A 106 -0.97 6.96 -5.61
CA GLY A 106 0.24 7.42 -6.30
C GLY A 106 0.72 6.45 -7.39
N LYS A 107 1.60 6.94 -8.25
CA LYS A 107 2.28 6.13 -9.27
C LYS A 107 2.95 4.93 -8.61
N ASN A 108 2.84 3.75 -9.20
CA ASN A 108 3.49 2.51 -8.77
C ASN A 108 3.15 2.08 -7.32
N ALA A 109 2.08 2.58 -6.71
CA ALA A 109 1.86 2.40 -5.26
C ALA A 109 1.91 0.94 -4.79
N PHE A 110 1.58 -0.03 -5.65
CA PHE A 110 1.62 -1.48 -5.39
C PHE A 110 2.28 -2.24 -6.55
N ARG A 111 3.15 -1.58 -7.31
CA ARG A 111 3.82 -2.19 -8.46
C ARG A 111 4.85 -3.21 -8.01
N TRP A 112 5.01 -4.26 -8.82
CA TRP A 112 6.10 -5.23 -8.71
C TRP A 112 7.09 -5.07 -9.87
N GLU A 113 8.38 -5.06 -9.61
CA GLU A 113 9.42 -4.79 -10.62
C GLU A 113 10.29 -6.00 -10.97
N SER A 114 10.19 -7.08 -10.20
CA SER A 114 10.95 -8.31 -10.46
C SER A 114 10.40 -9.07 -11.67
N THR A 115 11.22 -9.91 -12.27
CA THR A 115 10.84 -10.89 -13.29
C THR A 115 9.98 -12.03 -12.73
N GLU A 116 10.02 -12.23 -11.40
CA GLU A 116 9.12 -13.17 -10.72
C GLU A 116 7.72 -12.58 -10.58
N LYS A 117 6.71 -13.45 -10.54
CA LYS A 117 5.33 -12.99 -10.35
C LYS A 117 5.13 -12.34 -8.98
N SER A 118 4.45 -11.22 -8.96
CA SER A 118 3.98 -10.57 -7.72
C SER A 118 3.20 -11.53 -6.83
N SER A 119 3.27 -11.36 -5.51
CA SER A 119 2.46 -12.13 -4.56
C SER A 119 1.01 -11.65 -4.48
N LEU A 120 0.69 -10.43 -4.97
CA LEU A 120 -0.60 -9.78 -4.82
C LEU A 120 -1.68 -10.44 -5.66
N LYS A 121 -2.58 -11.17 -5.00
CA LYS A 121 -3.68 -11.92 -5.62
C LYS A 121 -5.02 -11.23 -5.52
N LYS A 122 -5.18 -10.34 -4.53
CA LYS A 122 -6.48 -9.72 -4.24
C LYS A 122 -6.33 -8.27 -3.81
N VAL A 123 -7.10 -7.40 -4.44
CA VAL A 123 -7.25 -6.01 -4.05
C VAL A 123 -8.73 -5.73 -3.81
N VAL A 124 -9.03 -5.03 -2.70
CA VAL A 124 -10.38 -4.57 -2.40
C VAL A 124 -10.35 -3.05 -2.32
N ILE A 125 -10.96 -2.36 -3.28
CA ILE A 125 -11.07 -0.90 -3.28
C ILE A 125 -12.45 -0.53 -2.75
N ARG A 126 -12.54 -0.08 -1.49
CA ARG A 126 -13.80 0.38 -0.90
C ARG A 126 -14.14 1.82 -1.24
N SER A 127 -13.13 2.63 -1.59
CA SER A 127 -13.35 4.03 -1.95
C SER A 127 -14.22 4.17 -3.19
N LYS A 128 -15.22 5.05 -3.10
CA LYS A 128 -16.06 5.51 -4.22
C LYS A 128 -15.58 6.86 -4.79
N ASN A 129 -14.52 7.44 -4.22
CA ASN A 129 -14.12 8.82 -4.48
C ASN A 129 -12.59 8.97 -4.65
N ILE A 130 -11.99 8.08 -5.43
CA ILE A 130 -10.57 8.24 -5.79
C ILE A 130 -10.50 9.31 -6.88
N LYS A 131 -9.99 10.49 -6.51
CA LYS A 131 -9.88 11.68 -7.37
C LYS A 131 -8.59 11.69 -8.19
N LYS A 132 -7.53 11.07 -7.66
CA LYS A 132 -6.22 11.03 -8.31
C LYS A 132 -5.72 9.59 -8.38
N TRP A 133 -5.51 9.14 -9.60
CA TRP A 133 -4.92 7.86 -9.93
C TRP A 133 -3.53 8.09 -10.55
N GLY A 134 -2.52 7.53 -9.92
CA GLY A 134 -1.19 7.44 -10.51
C GLY A 134 -1.16 6.40 -11.64
N THR A 135 -0.11 6.42 -12.44
CA THR A 135 0.14 5.38 -13.43
C THR A 135 0.73 4.14 -12.76
N MET A 136 0.49 2.96 -13.32
CA MET A 136 1.06 1.69 -12.88
C MET A 136 0.79 1.36 -11.40
N VAL A 137 -0.36 1.78 -10.85
CA VAL A 137 -0.70 1.58 -9.41
C VAL A 137 -0.57 0.11 -9.03
N PHE A 138 -1.05 -0.80 -9.89
CA PHE A 138 -0.95 -2.26 -9.75
C PHE A 138 -0.16 -2.85 -10.93
N GLY A 139 0.85 -2.13 -11.42
CA GLY A 139 1.63 -2.56 -12.58
C GLY A 139 2.48 -3.79 -12.31
N ALA A 140 2.69 -4.61 -13.35
CA ALA A 140 3.47 -5.85 -13.33
C ALA A 140 3.01 -6.82 -12.20
N THR A 141 1.71 -6.84 -11.91
CA THR A 141 1.10 -7.79 -11.00
C THR A 141 0.79 -9.11 -11.73
N ARG A 142 0.20 -10.06 -11.02
CA ARG A 142 -0.17 -11.38 -11.54
C ARG A 142 -1.32 -11.28 -12.54
N ASP A 143 -1.33 -12.23 -13.47
CA ASP A 143 -2.41 -12.46 -14.44
C ASP A 143 -3.73 -12.93 -13.77
N ASP A 144 -3.64 -13.60 -12.61
CA ASP A 144 -4.77 -14.07 -11.83
C ASP A 144 -5.23 -13.08 -10.71
N LEU A 145 -4.74 -11.83 -10.74
CA LEU A 145 -5.16 -10.79 -9.79
C LEU A 145 -6.67 -10.52 -9.90
N VAL A 146 -7.33 -10.47 -8.74
CA VAL A 146 -8.73 -10.06 -8.65
C VAL A 146 -8.85 -8.73 -7.91
N ILE A 147 -9.44 -7.72 -8.56
CA ILE A 147 -9.71 -6.41 -7.98
C ILE A 147 -11.20 -6.25 -7.75
N TYR A 148 -11.61 -6.13 -6.50
CA TYR A 148 -12.98 -5.80 -6.12
C TYR A 148 -13.12 -4.30 -6.00
N VAL A 149 -14.16 -3.75 -6.63
CA VAL A 149 -14.45 -2.31 -6.65
C VAL A 149 -15.91 -2.07 -6.30
N PRO A 150 -16.31 -0.86 -5.83
CA PRO A 150 -17.72 -0.54 -5.65
C PRO A 150 -18.50 -0.75 -6.94
N GLN A 151 -19.65 -1.42 -6.88
CA GLN A 151 -20.46 -1.71 -8.07
C GLN A 151 -20.80 -0.43 -8.86
N SER A 152 -21.12 0.65 -8.14
CA SER A 152 -21.44 1.96 -8.73
C SER A 152 -20.23 2.64 -9.46
N LYS A 153 -19.02 2.17 -9.22
CA LYS A 153 -17.79 2.70 -9.82
C LYS A 153 -17.10 1.69 -10.74
N LYS A 154 -17.67 0.52 -10.94
CA LYS A 154 -17.00 -0.56 -11.69
C LYS A 154 -16.56 -0.10 -13.08
N ALA A 155 -17.44 0.44 -13.89
CA ALA A 155 -17.11 0.85 -15.26
C ALA A 155 -16.02 1.95 -15.32
N GLU A 156 -16.13 2.94 -14.42
CA GLU A 156 -15.16 4.04 -14.31
C GLU A 156 -13.77 3.52 -13.90
N TYR A 157 -13.71 2.71 -12.83
CA TYR A 157 -12.44 2.21 -12.30
C TYR A 157 -11.80 1.16 -13.21
N GLU A 158 -12.61 0.32 -13.86
CA GLU A 158 -12.11 -0.64 -14.85
C GLU A 158 -11.45 0.07 -16.03
N LYS A 159 -12.07 1.12 -16.56
CA LYS A 159 -11.48 1.94 -17.62
C LYS A 159 -10.12 2.51 -17.20
N ILE A 160 -10.03 3.11 -16.01
CA ILE A 160 -8.80 3.70 -15.48
C ILE A 160 -7.73 2.62 -15.27
N LEU A 161 -8.08 1.51 -14.61
CA LEU A 161 -7.15 0.45 -14.28
C LEU A 161 -6.56 -0.21 -15.52
N ARG A 162 -7.33 -0.37 -16.60
CA ARG A 162 -6.84 -0.97 -17.85
C ARG A 162 -6.07 0.01 -18.72
N SER A 163 -6.41 1.30 -18.72
CA SER A 163 -5.80 2.30 -19.63
C SER A 163 -4.47 2.84 -19.13
N THR A 164 -4.29 3.01 -17.82
CA THR A 164 -3.14 3.74 -17.27
C THR A 164 -2.30 2.94 -16.28
N ASN A 165 -2.79 1.79 -15.86
CA ASN A 165 -2.19 1.11 -14.70
C ASN A 165 -1.38 -0.14 -15.02
N GLY A 166 -1.16 -0.46 -16.31
CA GLY A 166 -0.36 -1.63 -16.70
C GLY A 166 -0.89 -2.93 -16.07
N LEU A 167 -2.20 -2.96 -15.79
CA LEU A 167 -2.86 -4.14 -15.26
C LEU A 167 -2.84 -5.24 -16.32
N ASP A 168 -2.49 -6.46 -15.92
CA ASP A 168 -2.54 -7.60 -16.83
C ASP A 168 -3.95 -7.77 -17.41
N PHE A 169 -4.02 -8.12 -18.68
CA PHE A 169 -5.29 -8.29 -19.42
C PHE A 169 -6.20 -9.34 -18.75
N HIS A 170 -5.62 -10.38 -18.16
CA HIS A 170 -6.34 -11.46 -17.49
C HIS A 170 -6.81 -11.13 -16.08
N ALA A 171 -6.31 -10.04 -15.47
CA ALA A 171 -6.76 -9.59 -14.16
C ALA A 171 -8.27 -9.30 -14.16
N LYS A 172 -8.96 -9.82 -13.13
CA LYS A 172 -10.43 -9.71 -13.03
C LYS A 172 -10.83 -8.48 -12.21
N ILE A 173 -11.80 -7.71 -12.71
CA ILE A 173 -12.39 -6.58 -11.98
C ILE A 173 -13.85 -6.91 -11.67
N VAL A 174 -14.16 -6.99 -10.38
CA VAL A 174 -15.46 -7.45 -9.87
C VAL A 174 -16.12 -6.34 -9.08
N GLY A 175 -17.35 -5.97 -9.48
CA GLY A 175 -18.19 -5.04 -8.71
C GLY A 175 -18.74 -5.70 -7.44
N LYS A 176 -18.79 -4.94 -6.34
CA LYS A 176 -19.37 -5.35 -5.05
C LYS A 176 -20.26 -4.26 -4.47
N ASN A 177 -21.36 -4.68 -3.87
CA ASN A 177 -22.23 -3.83 -3.04
C ASN A 177 -21.81 -4.02 -1.58
N TRP A 178 -21.28 -2.95 -0.96
CA TRP A 178 -20.95 -2.84 0.46
C TRP A 178 -21.26 -1.45 1.00
#